data_d64d1ad80abf65cd8600747036fcf640
#
_entry.id   d64d1ad80abf65cd8600747036fcf640
#
_cell.length_a   1.000
_cell.length_b   1.000
_cell.length_c   1.000
_cell.angle_alpha   90.00
_cell.angle_beta   90.00
_cell.angle_gamma   90.00
#
_symmetry.space_group_name_H-M   'P 1'
#
loop_
_entity.id
_entity.type
_entity.pdbx_description
1 polymer ?
#
loop_
_entity_poly.entity_id
_entity_poly.type
_entity_poly.pdbx_seq_one_letter_code
_entity_poly.pdbx_strand_id
1 'polypeptide(L)'
;MFSSITASQILINLNGNSIDNLSGLINFDNTIYKTIEKTYKLSSFNLDLDQSNLVKNIKLNSSIANIELTGKYNLSTLPDAFMQYLNEYFPTFVKTKTRYIYNDKADLNVKIKNFSIVNELFVKDLMVSPSSLVNCSFDASINYLNIKTTSDVISYAGVKFKNNDILVNSLTNGIKLIYNATAINLSDSLAFRNPTLVFTANDKISDFDLNWDNKLSPKNAGVISG
;
A
#
# COMPACT_ATOMS: atom_id res chain seq x y z
N MET A 1 15.59 21.09 17.32
CA MET A 1 15.14 20.93 15.91
C MET A 1 13.91 21.81 15.75
N PHE A 2 13.98 22.87 14.96
CA PHE A 2 12.82 23.76 14.76
C PHE A 2 12.10 23.30 13.48
N SER A 3 10.83 22.99 13.61
CA SER A 3 9.92 22.75 12.48
C SER A 3 8.72 23.68 12.62
N SER A 4 8.17 24.12 11.49
CA SER A 4 6.96 24.93 11.47
C SER A 4 5.99 24.43 10.42
N ILE A 5 4.71 24.53 10.73
CA ILE A 5 3.61 24.27 9.80
C ILE A 5 2.85 25.58 9.61
N THR A 6 2.63 25.94 8.36
CA THR A 6 1.82 27.10 7.98
C THR A 6 0.81 26.65 6.95
N ALA A 7 -0.44 26.99 7.11
CA ALA A 7 -1.49 26.75 6.12
C ALA A 7 -2.23 28.06 5.84
N SER A 8 -2.69 28.26 4.61
CA SER A 8 -3.49 29.44 4.25
C SER A 8 -4.91 29.33 4.75
N GLN A 9 -5.45 28.12 4.81
CA GLN A 9 -6.78 27.83 5.33
C GLN A 9 -6.78 26.47 6.02
N ILE A 10 -7.39 26.42 7.20
CA ILE A 10 -7.64 25.19 7.96
C ILE A 10 -9.11 25.17 8.34
N LEU A 11 -9.82 24.15 7.94
CA LEU A 11 -11.18 23.86 8.36
C LEU A 11 -11.21 22.45 8.97
N ILE A 12 -11.61 22.37 10.24
CA ILE A 12 -11.81 21.11 10.94
C ILE A 12 -13.22 21.15 11.54
N ASN A 13 -14.06 20.23 11.10
CA ASN A 13 -15.42 20.03 11.61
C ASN A 13 -15.62 18.55 11.82
N LEU A 14 -15.43 18.09 13.04
CA LEU A 14 -15.48 16.69 13.43
C LEU A 14 -16.50 16.47 14.54
N ASN A 15 -17.21 15.36 14.45
CA ASN A 15 -18.14 14.87 15.46
C ASN A 15 -17.83 13.39 15.75
N GLY A 16 -17.89 13.00 17.01
CA GLY A 16 -17.58 11.66 17.49
C GLY A 16 -16.68 11.70 18.72
N ASN A 17 -16.54 10.58 19.40
CA ASN A 17 -15.73 10.46 20.61
C ASN A 17 -14.62 9.39 20.53
N SER A 18 -14.52 8.72 19.40
CA SER A 18 -13.46 7.74 19.11
C SER A 18 -13.16 7.71 17.63
N ILE A 19 -11.99 7.18 17.26
CA ILE A 19 -11.59 7.01 15.86
C ILE A 19 -12.59 6.14 15.07
N ASP A 20 -13.31 5.25 15.75
CA ASP A 20 -14.24 4.30 15.13
C ASP A 20 -15.62 4.89 14.83
N ASN A 21 -15.93 6.08 15.36
CA ASN A 21 -17.20 6.77 15.12
C ASN A 21 -17.04 8.24 14.72
N LEU A 22 -15.82 8.63 14.35
CA LEU A 22 -15.51 9.99 13.95
C LEU A 22 -16.11 10.31 12.57
N SER A 23 -16.85 11.41 12.46
CA SER A 23 -17.43 11.86 11.20
C SER A 23 -17.20 13.35 11.01
N GLY A 24 -17.07 13.79 9.76
CA GLY A 24 -16.87 15.18 9.40
C GLY A 24 -15.73 15.41 8.43
N LEU A 25 -15.25 16.65 8.38
CA LEU A 25 -14.32 17.13 7.38
C LEU A 25 -13.06 17.72 8.02
N ILE A 26 -11.91 17.44 7.40
CA ILE A 26 -10.64 18.10 7.66
C ILE A 26 -10.10 18.62 6.33
N ASN A 27 -9.97 19.93 6.18
CA ASN A 27 -9.44 20.56 4.98
C ASN A 27 -8.24 21.42 5.32
N PHE A 28 -7.17 21.24 4.56
CA PHE A 28 -6.00 22.11 4.58
C PHE A 28 -5.67 22.56 3.15
N ASP A 29 -5.52 23.86 2.95
CA ASP A 29 -5.11 24.41 1.68
C ASP A 29 -3.76 25.10 1.79
N ASN A 30 -2.91 24.90 0.77
CA ASN A 30 -1.59 25.53 0.68
C ASN A 30 -0.75 25.40 1.95
N THR A 31 -0.73 24.20 2.52
CA THR A 31 0.05 23.91 3.72
C THR A 31 1.53 23.81 3.38
N ILE A 32 2.34 24.49 4.19
CA ILE A 32 3.79 24.47 4.09
C ILE A 32 4.34 23.89 5.39
N TYR A 33 5.10 22.81 5.28
CA TYR A 33 5.88 22.26 6.38
C TYR A 33 7.35 22.56 6.14
N LYS A 34 7.97 23.30 7.05
CA LYS A 34 9.38 23.67 7.00
C LYS A 34 10.17 22.93 8.05
N THR A 35 11.25 22.32 7.64
CA THR A 35 12.34 21.85 8.51
C THR A 35 13.55 22.78 8.33
N ILE A 36 14.63 22.51 9.06
CA ILE A 36 15.90 23.25 8.88
C ILE A 36 16.45 23.06 7.46
N GLU A 37 16.26 21.87 6.88
CA GLU A 37 16.88 21.48 5.62
C GLU A 37 15.98 21.70 4.41
N LYS A 38 14.65 21.56 4.58
CA LYS A 38 13.71 21.51 3.46
C LYS A 38 12.37 22.17 3.76
N THR A 39 11.69 22.52 2.66
CA THR A 39 10.31 23.01 2.67
C THR A 39 9.44 22.07 1.83
N TYR A 40 8.41 21.55 2.44
CA TYR A 40 7.41 20.69 1.82
C TYR A 40 6.12 21.47 1.61
N LYS A 41 5.52 21.31 0.44
CA LYS A 41 4.25 21.97 0.09
C LYS A 41 3.18 20.94 -0.17
N LEU A 42 2.08 21.05 0.55
CA LEU A 42 0.85 20.30 0.37
C LEU A 42 -0.22 21.26 -0.14
N SER A 43 -0.49 21.27 -1.45
CA SER A 43 -1.39 22.26 -2.06
C SER A 43 -2.84 22.02 -1.66
N SER A 44 -3.24 20.79 -1.43
CA SER A 44 -4.58 20.44 -0.98
C SER A 44 -4.58 19.18 -0.12
N PHE A 45 -5.46 19.14 0.87
CA PHE A 45 -5.76 17.98 1.69
C PHE A 45 -7.21 18.08 2.15
N ASN A 46 -8.07 17.23 1.62
CA ASN A 46 -9.48 17.15 1.98
C ASN A 46 -9.75 15.73 2.43
N LEU A 47 -10.01 15.56 3.73
CA LEU A 47 -10.36 14.29 4.35
C LEU A 47 -11.82 14.35 4.78
N ASP A 48 -12.63 13.46 4.25
CA ASP A 48 -14.02 13.25 4.61
C ASP A 48 -14.13 11.91 5.35
N LEU A 49 -14.72 11.97 6.54
CA LEU A 49 -14.89 10.84 7.45
C LEU A 49 -16.38 10.60 7.69
N ASP A 50 -16.87 9.41 7.37
CA ASP A 50 -18.17 8.90 7.79
C ASP A 50 -18.00 7.55 8.47
N GLN A 51 -17.76 7.59 9.78
CA GLN A 51 -17.55 6.41 10.62
C GLN A 51 -18.75 6.14 11.54
N SER A 52 -19.82 6.94 11.43
CA SER A 52 -21.02 6.82 12.30
C SER A 52 -22.00 5.76 11.83
N ASN A 53 -21.93 5.37 10.55
CA ASN A 53 -22.83 4.41 9.93
C ASN A 53 -22.32 2.96 10.03
N LEU A 54 -23.20 1.99 9.77
CA LEU A 54 -22.84 0.57 9.70
C LEU A 54 -21.84 0.30 8.57
N VAL A 55 -22.01 0.95 7.43
CA VAL A 55 -21.04 0.98 6.34
C VAL A 55 -20.31 2.32 6.44
N LYS A 56 -19.05 2.23 6.78
CA LYS A 56 -18.19 3.38 7.02
C LYS A 56 -17.46 3.79 5.74
N ASN A 57 -17.08 5.06 5.67
CA ASN A 57 -16.38 5.61 4.53
C ASN A 57 -15.32 6.63 4.99
N ILE A 58 -14.14 6.52 4.41
CA ILE A 58 -13.07 7.52 4.50
C ILE A 58 -12.67 7.90 3.09
N LYS A 59 -12.71 9.19 2.78
CA LYS A 59 -12.22 9.73 1.51
C LYS A 59 -11.16 10.77 1.76
N LEU A 60 -9.96 10.52 1.27
CA LEU A 60 -8.89 11.50 1.19
C LEU A 60 -8.70 11.92 -0.27
N ASN A 61 -8.81 13.21 -0.53
CA ASN A 61 -8.40 13.83 -1.77
C ASN A 61 -7.31 14.86 -1.49
N SER A 62 -6.10 14.56 -1.90
CA SER A 62 -4.95 15.43 -1.64
C SER A 62 -4.05 15.56 -2.87
N SER A 63 -3.08 16.46 -2.80
CA SER A 63 -2.02 16.56 -3.81
C SER A 63 -1.06 15.34 -3.81
N ILE A 64 -1.09 14.51 -2.76
CA ILE A 64 -0.24 13.32 -2.63
C ILE A 64 -0.94 12.09 -3.21
N ALA A 65 -2.19 11.86 -2.83
CA ALA A 65 -2.96 10.69 -3.22
C ALA A 65 -4.47 10.95 -3.13
N ASN A 66 -5.24 10.14 -3.85
CA ASN A 66 -6.65 9.89 -3.54
C ASN A 66 -6.74 8.53 -2.86
N ILE A 67 -7.45 8.48 -1.73
CA ILE A 67 -7.68 7.25 -0.96
C ILE A 67 -9.17 7.17 -0.66
N GLU A 68 -9.75 5.98 -0.87
CA GLU A 68 -11.11 5.66 -0.44
C GLU A 68 -11.08 4.33 0.30
N LEU A 69 -11.57 4.33 1.54
CA LEU A 69 -11.73 3.13 2.37
C LEU A 69 -13.20 3.00 2.73
N THR A 70 -13.84 1.92 2.30
CA THR A 70 -15.26 1.65 2.55
C THR A 70 -15.44 0.28 3.17
N GLY A 71 -16.47 0.10 4.00
CA GLY A 71 -16.79 -1.22 4.53
C GLY A 71 -17.41 -1.21 5.92
N LYS A 72 -17.42 -2.40 6.53
CA LYS A 72 -17.83 -2.63 7.91
C LYS A 72 -16.60 -2.97 8.73
N TYR A 73 -15.97 -1.99 9.31
CA TYR A 73 -14.71 -2.14 10.03
C TYR A 73 -14.64 -1.20 11.23
N ASN A 74 -13.70 -1.45 12.12
CA ASN A 74 -13.25 -0.46 13.09
C ASN A 74 -11.79 -0.09 12.78
N LEU A 75 -11.51 1.21 12.70
CA LEU A 75 -10.15 1.71 12.43
C LEU A 75 -9.16 1.27 13.51
N SER A 76 -9.64 1.10 14.75
CA SER A 76 -8.83 0.63 15.87
C SER A 76 -8.41 -0.83 15.75
N THR A 77 -9.18 -1.68 15.03
CA THR A 77 -8.94 -3.13 14.93
C THR A 77 -8.52 -3.59 13.54
N LEU A 78 -8.88 -2.86 12.49
CA LEU A 78 -8.61 -3.24 11.10
C LEU A 78 -7.11 -3.53 10.82
N PRO A 79 -6.14 -2.73 11.32
CA PRO A 79 -4.72 -3.05 11.13
C PRO A 79 -4.32 -4.38 11.80
N ASP A 80 -4.80 -4.63 13.01
CA ASP A 80 -4.50 -5.86 13.75
C ASP A 80 -5.15 -7.09 13.09
N ALA A 81 -6.37 -6.95 12.56
CA ALA A 81 -7.05 -7.99 11.79
C ALA A 81 -6.25 -8.36 10.53
N PHE A 82 -5.76 -7.36 9.81
CA PHE A 82 -4.93 -7.56 8.62
C PHE A 82 -3.58 -8.21 8.97
N MET A 83 -2.93 -7.74 10.03
CA MET A 83 -1.66 -8.34 10.50
C MET A 83 -1.85 -9.77 10.99
N GLN A 84 -2.97 -10.08 11.65
CA GLN A 84 -3.28 -11.45 12.06
C GLN A 84 -3.48 -12.37 10.85
N TYR A 85 -4.19 -11.90 9.82
CA TYR A 85 -4.33 -12.62 8.57
C TYR A 85 -2.97 -12.93 7.92
N LEU A 86 -2.08 -11.94 7.83
CA LEU A 86 -0.74 -12.15 7.27
C LEU A 86 0.11 -13.09 8.13
N ASN A 87 -0.04 -13.07 9.46
CA ASN A 87 0.71 -13.96 10.35
C ASN A 87 0.41 -15.44 10.12
N GLU A 88 -0.77 -15.78 9.63
CA GLU A 88 -1.13 -17.18 9.31
C GLU A 88 -0.21 -17.76 8.22
N TYR A 89 0.23 -16.92 7.27
CA TYR A 89 1.08 -17.34 6.14
C TYR A 89 2.55 -16.92 6.27
N PHE A 90 2.82 -15.90 7.07
CA PHE A 90 4.15 -15.31 7.23
C PHE A 90 4.54 -15.15 8.71
N PRO A 91 4.50 -16.22 9.53
CA PRO A 91 4.72 -16.11 10.98
C PRO A 91 6.14 -15.66 11.36
N THR A 92 7.11 -15.82 10.44
CA THR A 92 8.49 -15.36 10.66
C THR A 92 8.62 -13.84 10.53
N PHE A 93 7.84 -13.23 9.66
CA PHE A 93 7.92 -11.79 9.35
C PHE A 93 6.90 -10.97 10.14
N VAL A 94 5.73 -11.56 10.40
CA VAL A 94 4.62 -10.89 11.06
C VAL A 94 4.36 -11.59 12.40
N LYS A 95 4.46 -10.85 13.51
CA LYS A 95 4.18 -11.38 14.84
C LYS A 95 2.95 -10.71 15.42
N THR A 96 1.95 -11.50 15.79
CA THR A 96 0.78 -11.04 16.53
C THR A 96 0.86 -11.54 17.97
N LYS A 97 0.48 -10.68 18.93
CA LYS A 97 0.57 -11.00 20.35
C LYS A 97 -0.55 -11.92 20.82
N THR A 98 -1.71 -11.84 20.21
CA THR A 98 -2.93 -12.54 20.64
C THR A 98 -3.80 -12.82 19.40
N ARG A 99 -4.47 -13.96 19.39
CA ARG A 99 -5.42 -14.30 18.32
C ARG A 99 -6.81 -13.84 18.75
N TYR A 100 -7.41 -12.91 17.99
CA TYR A 100 -8.77 -12.44 18.16
C TYR A 100 -9.64 -12.84 16.99
N ILE A 101 -10.96 -12.86 17.21
CA ILE A 101 -11.92 -13.01 16.12
C ILE A 101 -12.28 -11.60 15.63
N TYR A 102 -11.84 -11.27 14.43
CA TYR A 102 -12.15 -10.02 13.77
C TYR A 102 -13.27 -10.23 12.74
N ASN A 103 -14.15 -9.24 12.60
CA ASN A 103 -15.23 -9.23 11.60
C ASN A 103 -15.09 -8.02 10.67
N ASP A 104 -13.88 -7.44 10.61
CA ASP A 104 -13.61 -6.29 9.78
C ASP A 104 -13.65 -6.68 8.31
N LYS A 105 -14.40 -5.89 7.53
CA LYS A 105 -14.50 -5.99 6.09
C LYS A 105 -14.27 -4.63 5.48
N ALA A 106 -13.30 -4.50 4.58
CA ALA A 106 -12.89 -3.23 4.02
C ALA A 106 -12.46 -3.37 2.55
N ASP A 107 -12.85 -2.38 1.75
CA ASP A 107 -12.39 -2.14 0.40
C ASP A 107 -11.58 -0.84 0.38
N LEU A 108 -10.31 -0.91 0.00
CA LEU A 108 -9.38 0.21 -0.07
C LEU A 108 -8.99 0.46 -1.53
N ASN A 109 -9.17 1.70 -1.97
CA ASN A 109 -8.70 2.17 -3.27
C ASN A 109 -7.72 3.33 -3.06
N VAL A 110 -6.52 3.22 -3.63
CA VAL A 110 -5.50 4.26 -3.58
C VAL A 110 -5.02 4.60 -4.98
N LYS A 111 -5.00 5.89 -5.30
CA LYS A 111 -4.35 6.44 -6.49
C LYS A 111 -3.27 7.42 -6.07
N ILE A 112 -2.02 7.07 -6.32
CA ILE A 112 -0.88 7.94 -6.03
C ILE A 112 -0.83 9.09 -7.05
N LYS A 113 -0.62 10.31 -6.57
CA LYS A 113 -0.40 11.51 -7.39
C LYS A 113 1.04 12.01 -7.29
N ASN A 114 1.58 12.06 -6.07
CA ASN A 114 2.95 12.48 -5.82
C ASN A 114 3.47 11.77 -4.56
N PHE A 115 4.48 10.93 -4.74
CA PHE A 115 5.05 10.15 -3.64
C PHE A 115 6.26 10.83 -2.95
N SER A 116 6.76 11.94 -3.49
CA SER A 116 8.01 12.55 -3.02
C SER A 116 7.99 12.92 -1.53
N ILE A 117 6.90 13.52 -1.04
CA ILE A 117 6.77 13.89 0.37
C ILE A 117 6.75 12.63 1.26
N VAL A 118 6.03 11.60 0.84
CA VAL A 118 5.97 10.33 1.59
C VAL A 118 7.34 9.65 1.63
N ASN A 119 8.05 9.62 0.49
CA ASN A 119 9.41 9.11 0.42
C ASN A 119 10.34 9.82 1.40
N GLU A 120 10.37 11.14 1.35
CA GLU A 120 11.33 11.91 2.15
C GLU A 120 11.06 11.87 3.65
N LEU A 121 9.78 11.82 4.05
CA LEU A 121 9.40 11.90 5.47
C LEU A 121 9.26 10.54 6.15
N PHE A 122 8.84 9.50 5.40
CA PHE A 122 8.41 8.25 6.02
C PHE A 122 9.13 7.00 5.53
N VAL A 123 9.41 6.90 4.22
CA VAL A 123 9.97 5.67 3.62
C VAL A 123 11.10 6.05 2.68
N LYS A 124 12.27 6.36 3.24
CA LYS A 124 13.45 6.71 2.45
C LYS A 124 13.78 5.62 1.43
N ASP A 125 14.30 6.04 0.29
CA ASP A 125 14.72 5.17 -0.82
C ASP A 125 13.59 4.44 -1.57
N LEU A 126 12.32 4.61 -1.15
CA LEU A 126 11.16 4.13 -1.89
C LEU A 126 10.58 5.25 -2.75
N MET A 127 10.53 5.06 -4.05
CA MET A 127 9.82 5.94 -4.99
C MET A 127 8.75 5.15 -5.72
N VAL A 128 7.57 5.75 -5.85
CA VAL A 128 6.44 5.19 -6.59
C VAL A 128 5.97 6.23 -7.60
N SER A 129 5.82 5.81 -8.85
CA SER A 129 5.39 6.71 -9.92
C SER A 129 3.98 7.26 -9.69
N PRO A 130 3.69 8.49 -10.14
CA PRO A 130 2.33 8.99 -10.20
C PRO A 130 1.41 8.04 -11.00
N SER A 131 0.12 8.09 -10.72
CA SER A 131 -0.92 7.21 -11.30
C SER A 131 -0.82 5.74 -10.91
N SER A 132 0.08 5.36 -10.02
CA SER A 132 0.06 4.01 -9.42
C SER A 132 -1.23 3.80 -8.66
N LEU A 133 -1.78 2.58 -8.81
CA LEU A 133 -3.07 2.19 -8.24
C LEU A 133 -2.88 1.02 -7.29
N VAL A 134 -3.59 1.05 -6.16
CA VAL A 134 -3.74 -0.08 -5.25
C VAL A 134 -5.23 -0.26 -4.99
N ASN A 135 -5.75 -1.44 -5.28
CA ASN A 135 -7.09 -1.86 -4.89
C ASN A 135 -6.93 -3.06 -3.96
N CYS A 136 -7.56 -3.00 -2.79
CA CYS A 136 -7.50 -4.06 -1.80
C CYS A 136 -8.90 -4.32 -1.28
N SER A 137 -9.32 -5.60 -1.28
CA SER A 137 -10.53 -6.06 -0.60
C SER A 137 -10.12 -7.05 0.48
N PHE A 138 -10.56 -6.83 1.69
CA PHE A 138 -10.25 -7.63 2.86
C PHE A 138 -11.52 -7.97 3.64
N ASP A 139 -11.67 -9.24 4.05
CA ASP A 139 -12.75 -9.71 4.92
C ASP A 139 -12.17 -10.71 5.93
N ALA A 140 -11.99 -10.24 7.16
CA ALA A 140 -11.41 -11.04 8.23
C ALA A 140 -12.28 -12.24 8.64
N SER A 141 -13.62 -12.12 8.47
CA SER A 141 -14.55 -13.17 8.91
C SER A 141 -14.48 -14.45 8.07
N ILE A 142 -13.97 -14.35 6.84
CA ILE A 142 -13.85 -15.48 5.89
C ILE A 142 -12.41 -15.67 5.39
N ASN A 143 -11.43 -15.03 6.06
CA ASN A 143 -10.01 -15.07 5.68
C ASN A 143 -9.79 -14.71 4.20
N TYR A 144 -10.44 -13.65 3.73
CA TYR A 144 -10.36 -13.21 2.34
C TYR A 144 -9.47 -11.98 2.20
N LEU A 145 -8.56 -12.05 1.24
CA LEU A 145 -7.73 -10.93 0.79
C LEU A 145 -7.59 -10.95 -0.73
N ASN A 146 -7.84 -9.82 -1.36
CA ASN A 146 -7.50 -9.58 -2.76
C ASN A 146 -6.80 -8.23 -2.85
N ILE A 147 -5.58 -8.19 -3.42
CA ILE A 147 -4.86 -6.95 -3.69
C ILE A 147 -4.47 -6.94 -5.16
N LYS A 148 -4.79 -5.86 -5.84
CA LYS A 148 -4.32 -5.57 -7.19
C LYS A 148 -3.60 -4.24 -7.20
N THR A 149 -2.34 -4.24 -7.64
CA THR A 149 -1.50 -3.04 -7.71
C THR A 149 -0.91 -2.91 -9.11
N THR A 150 -0.96 -1.71 -9.68
CA THR A 150 -0.27 -1.38 -10.92
C THR A 150 0.57 -0.12 -10.73
N SER A 151 1.77 -0.10 -11.32
CA SER A 151 2.68 1.05 -11.24
C SER A 151 3.65 1.04 -12.41
N ASP A 152 3.82 2.20 -13.07
CA ASP A 152 4.80 2.31 -14.16
C ASP A 152 6.23 2.12 -13.65
N VAL A 153 6.55 2.74 -12.51
CA VAL A 153 7.88 2.59 -11.88
C VAL A 153 7.74 2.55 -10.37
N ILE A 154 8.34 1.53 -9.78
CA ILE A 154 8.68 1.50 -8.35
C ILE A 154 10.19 1.46 -8.28
N SER A 155 10.82 2.25 -7.41
CA SER A 155 12.25 2.08 -7.11
C SER A 155 12.47 2.00 -5.61
N TYR A 156 13.37 1.11 -5.22
CA TYR A 156 13.78 0.94 -3.83
C TYR A 156 15.28 0.69 -3.75
N ALA A 157 15.97 1.47 -2.93
CA ALA A 157 17.43 1.34 -2.73
C ALA A 157 18.24 1.26 -4.04
N GLY A 158 17.85 2.04 -5.06
CA GLY A 158 18.52 2.09 -6.36
C GLY A 158 18.03 1.05 -7.38
N VAL A 159 17.35 0.00 -6.95
CA VAL A 159 16.71 -0.98 -7.85
C VAL A 159 15.43 -0.39 -8.43
N LYS A 160 15.24 -0.52 -9.76
CA LYS A 160 14.04 0.00 -10.45
C LYS A 160 13.24 -1.12 -11.06
N PHE A 161 11.96 -1.16 -10.71
CA PHE A 161 10.94 -2.09 -11.21
C PHE A 161 10.03 -1.34 -12.17
N LYS A 162 9.89 -1.81 -13.42
CA LYS A 162 9.16 -1.12 -14.49
C LYS A 162 7.91 -1.87 -14.92
N ASN A 163 6.81 -1.13 -15.10
CA ASN A 163 5.49 -1.62 -15.52
C ASN A 163 5.03 -2.80 -14.65
N ASN A 164 4.87 -2.51 -13.38
CA ASN A 164 4.57 -3.50 -12.37
C ASN A 164 3.07 -3.82 -12.35
N ASP A 165 2.75 -5.11 -12.29
CA ASP A 165 1.42 -5.66 -12.01
C ASP A 165 1.57 -6.69 -10.88
N ILE A 166 0.92 -6.43 -9.75
CA ILE A 166 0.97 -7.28 -8.57
C ILE A 166 -0.45 -7.70 -8.23
N LEU A 167 -0.65 -9.00 -8.13
CA LEU A 167 -1.91 -9.60 -7.70
C LEU A 167 -1.66 -10.49 -6.49
N VAL A 168 -2.40 -10.24 -5.42
CA VAL A 168 -2.41 -11.11 -4.23
C VAL A 168 -3.83 -11.61 -4.01
N ASN A 169 -3.99 -12.92 -3.89
CA ASN A 169 -5.29 -13.54 -3.64
C ASN A 169 -5.21 -14.56 -2.52
N SER A 170 -6.25 -14.58 -1.68
CA SER A 170 -6.52 -15.72 -0.81
C SER A 170 -6.81 -16.97 -1.66
N LEU A 171 -6.34 -18.10 -1.18
CA LEU A 171 -6.75 -19.44 -1.60
C LEU A 171 -7.58 -20.05 -0.47
N THR A 172 -8.15 -21.23 -0.67
CA THR A 172 -8.93 -21.94 0.37
C THR A 172 -8.13 -22.12 1.67
N ASN A 173 -6.84 -22.45 1.56
CA ASN A 173 -5.92 -22.64 2.69
C ASN A 173 -4.57 -21.97 2.41
N GLY A 174 -4.56 -20.74 1.92
CA GLY A 174 -3.31 -20.13 1.57
C GLY A 174 -3.44 -18.74 0.97
N ILE A 175 -2.33 -18.24 0.49
CA ILE A 175 -2.21 -16.98 -0.23
C ILE A 175 -1.34 -17.17 -1.46
N LYS A 176 -1.72 -16.53 -2.57
CA LYS A 176 -0.94 -16.51 -3.80
C LYS A 176 -0.62 -15.09 -4.20
N LEU A 177 0.64 -14.84 -4.49
CA LEU A 177 1.12 -13.60 -5.09
C LEU A 177 1.61 -13.88 -6.50
N ILE A 178 1.18 -13.07 -7.45
CA ILE A 178 1.70 -13.04 -8.83
C ILE A 178 2.25 -11.64 -9.05
N TYR A 179 3.51 -11.55 -9.45
CA TYR A 179 4.16 -10.31 -9.82
C TYR A 179 4.67 -10.41 -11.25
N ASN A 180 4.32 -9.44 -12.08
CA ASN A 180 4.81 -9.28 -13.43
C ASN A 180 5.41 -7.88 -13.59
N ALA A 181 6.48 -7.77 -14.35
CA ALA A 181 7.06 -6.50 -14.74
C ALA A 181 7.74 -6.61 -16.13
N THR A 182 8.00 -5.47 -16.76
CA THR A 182 8.78 -5.47 -18.01
C THR A 182 10.28 -5.51 -17.74
N ALA A 183 10.71 -4.96 -16.59
CA ALA A 183 12.10 -5.05 -16.19
C ALA A 183 12.29 -4.83 -14.68
N ILE A 184 13.32 -5.49 -14.12
CA ILE A 184 13.94 -5.15 -12.85
C ILE A 184 15.38 -4.74 -13.14
N ASN A 185 15.68 -3.46 -13.00
CA ASN A 185 17.02 -2.92 -13.20
C ASN A 185 17.75 -2.89 -11.85
N LEU A 186 18.73 -3.74 -11.68
CA LEU A 186 19.60 -3.79 -10.50
C LEU A 186 20.71 -2.74 -10.55
N SER A 187 21.15 -2.40 -11.77
CA SER A 187 22.12 -1.34 -12.08
C SER A 187 21.90 -0.85 -13.51
N ASP A 188 22.70 0.10 -13.98
CA ASP A 188 22.61 0.58 -15.36
C ASP A 188 22.96 -0.51 -16.40
N SER A 189 23.77 -1.50 -16.02
CA SER A 189 24.22 -2.59 -16.90
C SER A 189 23.54 -3.94 -16.63
N LEU A 190 22.87 -4.11 -15.50
CA LEU A 190 22.25 -5.40 -15.11
C LEU A 190 20.76 -5.26 -14.93
N ALA A 191 20.00 -5.96 -15.78
CA ALA A 191 18.54 -6.00 -15.70
C ALA A 191 17.98 -7.38 -16.00
N PHE A 192 16.98 -7.78 -15.25
CA PHE A 192 16.08 -8.88 -15.59
C PHE A 192 14.93 -8.32 -16.45
N ARG A 193 14.70 -8.93 -17.61
CA ARG A 193 13.61 -8.54 -18.52
C ARG A 193 12.46 -9.51 -18.42
N ASN A 194 11.24 -8.97 -18.49
CA ASN A 194 9.99 -9.70 -18.38
C ASN A 194 9.97 -10.67 -17.18
N PRO A 195 10.35 -10.22 -15.98
CA PRO A 195 10.31 -11.08 -14.82
C PRO A 195 8.85 -11.41 -14.46
N THR A 196 8.62 -12.66 -14.09
CA THR A 196 7.38 -13.13 -13.49
C THR A 196 7.73 -13.90 -12.23
N LEU A 197 7.17 -13.49 -11.09
CA LEU A 197 7.25 -14.22 -9.83
C LEU A 197 5.87 -14.75 -9.49
N VAL A 198 5.78 -16.04 -9.24
CA VAL A 198 4.62 -16.67 -8.59
C VAL A 198 5.09 -17.16 -7.23
N PHE A 199 4.42 -16.70 -6.18
CA PHE A 199 4.67 -17.14 -4.81
C PHE A 199 3.35 -17.67 -4.24
N THR A 200 3.41 -18.81 -3.58
CA THR A 200 2.27 -19.42 -2.89
C THR A 200 2.70 -19.80 -1.49
N ALA A 201 1.94 -19.42 -0.49
CA ALA A 201 2.13 -19.89 0.88
C ALA A 201 0.83 -20.50 1.41
N ASN A 202 0.95 -21.59 2.13
CA ASN A 202 -0.10 -22.22 2.90
C ASN A 202 0.40 -22.52 4.32
N ASP A 203 -0.42 -23.16 5.15
CA ASP A 203 -0.10 -23.39 6.57
C ASP A 203 1.25 -24.10 6.83
N LYS A 204 1.88 -24.70 5.83
CA LYS A 204 3.04 -25.57 6.01
C LYS A 204 4.17 -25.33 5.04
N ILE A 205 3.87 -24.86 3.84
CA ILE A 205 4.84 -24.80 2.73
C ILE A 205 4.71 -23.44 2.06
N SER A 206 5.83 -22.89 1.67
CA SER A 206 5.90 -21.76 0.78
C SER A 206 6.71 -22.15 -0.45
N ASP A 207 6.14 -21.94 -1.62
CA ASP A 207 6.75 -22.23 -2.91
C ASP A 207 6.87 -20.92 -3.70
N PHE A 208 7.95 -20.82 -4.50
CA PHE A 208 8.07 -19.70 -5.41
C PHE A 208 8.72 -20.14 -6.74
N ASP A 209 8.29 -19.46 -7.81
CA ASP A 209 8.86 -19.55 -9.14
C ASP A 209 9.15 -18.15 -9.67
N LEU A 210 10.42 -17.84 -9.88
CA LEU A 210 10.87 -16.62 -10.53
C LEU A 210 11.44 -16.95 -11.91
N ASN A 211 10.81 -16.38 -12.93
CA ASN A 211 11.23 -16.55 -14.33
C ASN A 211 11.59 -15.20 -14.93
N TRP A 212 12.56 -15.17 -15.86
CA TRP A 212 12.85 -14.00 -16.69
C TRP A 212 13.37 -14.42 -18.06
N ASP A 213 13.10 -13.59 -19.08
CA ASP A 213 13.63 -13.78 -20.43
C ASP A 213 13.72 -12.45 -21.17
N ASN A 214 14.93 -12.03 -21.56
CA ASN A 214 15.13 -10.79 -22.30
C ASN A 214 14.65 -10.87 -23.77
N LYS A 215 14.39 -12.08 -24.28
CA LYS A 215 14.00 -12.35 -25.68
C LYS A 215 14.94 -11.73 -26.73
N LEU A 216 16.19 -11.46 -26.36
CA LEU A 216 17.21 -10.79 -27.17
C LEU A 216 18.42 -11.70 -27.36
N SER A 217 19.32 -11.27 -28.26
CA SER A 217 20.68 -11.87 -28.41
C SER A 217 21.73 -10.86 -27.89
N PRO A 218 22.66 -11.26 -27.00
CA PRO A 218 22.72 -12.56 -26.36
C PRO A 218 21.52 -12.83 -25.41
N LYS A 219 21.17 -14.10 -25.30
CA LYS A 219 20.06 -14.50 -24.43
C LYS A 219 20.42 -14.31 -22.95
N ASN A 220 19.53 -13.65 -22.20
CA ASN A 220 19.56 -13.59 -20.75
C ASN A 220 18.20 -14.07 -20.25
N ALA A 221 18.13 -15.31 -19.83
CA ALA A 221 16.94 -15.96 -19.33
C ALA A 221 17.31 -16.95 -18.23
N GLY A 222 16.37 -17.16 -17.30
CA GLY A 222 16.55 -18.13 -16.22
C GLY A 222 15.27 -18.39 -15.46
N VAL A 223 15.36 -19.39 -14.59
CA VAL A 223 14.31 -19.81 -13.65
C VAL A 223 14.99 -20.07 -12.31
N ILE A 224 14.35 -19.61 -11.25
CA ILE A 224 14.71 -19.94 -9.86
C ILE A 224 13.41 -20.41 -9.19
N SER A 225 13.44 -21.63 -8.62
CA SER A 225 12.29 -22.20 -7.91
C SER A 225 12.73 -22.70 -6.54
N GLY A 226 11.84 -22.67 -5.56
CA GLY A 226 12.08 -23.14 -4.21
C GLY A 226 10.81 -23.29 -3.38
#